data_c1954687aeb00edb4804e141e2f21ce3
#
_entry.id   c1954687aeb00edb4804e141e2f21ce3
#
_cell.length_a   1.000
_cell.length_b   1.000
_cell.length_c   1.000
_cell.angle_alpha   90.00
_cell.angle_beta   90.00
_cell.angle_gamma   90.00
#
_symmetry.space_group_name_H-M   'P 1'
#
loop_
_entity.id
_entity.type
_entity.pdbx_description
1 polymer ?
#
loop_
_entity_poly.entity_id
_entity_poly.type
_entity_poly.pdbx_seq_one_letter_code
_entity_poly.pdbx_strand_id
1 'polypeptide(L)'
;MSTLAEAELKAGVFLVDKPVGLTSFAVVGRIRRILGIKKVGHAGTLDPFATGLLIVCVGRPATKLISLFMDGEKEYLATLCLGVTTETFDTEGAVTSRKSVGHLSGDDIEICLQQFRGTQLQVPPSYSALKYKGKPLYYYARRGIKIIKEPRQITIKLLERTDQGHDLAGDEAELKLKVVCSKGTYIRTLAADIGEILGCGAHLVQLRRTRSGCFSVENSLTGDDFIADDAKERLLAKMLSVDEVCKLLQ
;
A
#
# COMPACT_ATOMS: atom_id res chain seq x y z
N MET A 1 20.56 29.13 -27.57
CA MET A 1 21.30 28.16 -26.77
C MET A 1 20.28 27.30 -26.03
N SER A 2 19.69 26.33 -26.72
CA SER A 2 18.67 25.42 -26.15
C SER A 2 18.70 24.11 -26.93
N THR A 3 19.76 23.32 -26.83
CA THR A 3 19.89 22.07 -27.58
C THR A 3 20.65 20.95 -26.85
N LEU A 4 20.82 21.04 -25.54
CA LEU A 4 21.50 19.98 -24.76
C LEU A 4 20.60 19.26 -23.74
N ALA A 5 19.33 19.63 -23.60
CA ALA A 5 18.42 19.04 -22.59
C ALA A 5 17.37 18.07 -23.17
N GLU A 6 17.30 17.85 -24.47
CA GLU A 6 16.38 16.88 -25.11
C GLU A 6 17.00 15.48 -25.30
N ALA A 7 18.17 15.21 -24.70
CA ALA A 7 18.76 13.89 -24.76
C ALA A 7 17.85 12.87 -24.10
N GLU A 8 16.97 12.28 -24.94
CA GLU A 8 16.33 10.97 -24.80
C GLU A 8 16.13 10.45 -23.36
N LEU A 9 15.06 10.89 -22.74
CA LEU A 9 14.52 10.22 -21.55
C LEU A 9 14.03 8.82 -21.94
N LYS A 10 14.93 7.84 -21.99
CA LYS A 10 14.59 6.48 -22.48
C LYS A 10 13.95 5.61 -21.41
N ALA A 11 14.40 5.71 -20.16
CA ALA A 11 13.90 4.88 -19.04
C ALA A 11 14.39 5.38 -17.69
N GLY A 12 13.57 5.20 -16.66
CA GLY A 12 13.93 5.50 -15.28
C GLY A 12 12.88 5.06 -14.29
N VAL A 13 13.16 5.29 -13.02
CA VAL A 13 12.29 4.93 -11.90
C VAL A 13 12.00 6.18 -11.06
N PHE A 14 10.75 6.34 -10.71
CA PHE A 14 10.28 7.39 -9.81
C PHE A 14 9.81 6.78 -8.49
N LEU A 15 10.22 7.37 -7.40
CA LEU A 15 9.63 7.17 -6.09
C LEU A 15 8.55 8.24 -5.91
N VAL A 16 7.33 7.83 -5.65
CA VAL A 16 6.17 8.72 -5.56
C VAL A 16 5.51 8.55 -4.21
N ASP A 17 5.35 9.62 -3.46
CA ASP A 17 4.45 9.66 -2.32
C ASP A 17 3.02 9.81 -2.85
N LYS A 18 2.34 8.67 -3.01
CA LYS A 18 0.98 8.64 -3.55
C LYS A 18 0.03 9.38 -2.61
N PRO A 19 -0.65 10.43 -3.06
CA PRO A 19 -1.65 11.10 -2.23
C PRO A 19 -2.90 10.21 -2.03
N VAL A 20 -3.66 10.52 -1.01
CA VAL A 20 -4.98 9.91 -0.76
C VAL A 20 -5.93 10.17 -1.94
N GLY A 21 -6.88 9.26 -2.18
CA GLY A 21 -7.93 9.38 -3.19
C GLY A 21 -7.51 9.02 -4.61
N LEU A 22 -6.22 8.88 -4.90
CA LEU A 22 -5.76 8.44 -6.23
C LEU A 22 -5.49 6.94 -6.26
N THR A 23 -5.90 6.28 -7.33
CA THR A 23 -5.45 4.91 -7.60
C THR A 23 -3.98 4.92 -8.06
N SER A 24 -3.25 3.82 -7.82
CA SER A 24 -1.89 3.65 -8.36
C SER A 24 -1.85 3.81 -9.89
N PHE A 25 -2.91 3.38 -10.58
CA PHE A 25 -3.03 3.53 -12.03
C PHE A 25 -3.23 4.99 -12.46
N ALA A 26 -3.94 5.80 -11.68
CA ALA A 26 -4.11 7.24 -11.95
C ALA A 26 -2.76 7.98 -11.86
N VAL A 27 -1.90 7.64 -10.88
CA VAL A 27 -0.53 8.17 -10.78
C VAL A 27 0.29 7.81 -12.01
N VAL A 28 0.27 6.54 -12.43
CA VAL A 28 0.92 6.08 -13.68
C VAL A 28 0.42 6.88 -14.88
N GLY A 29 -0.89 7.13 -14.96
CA GLY A 29 -1.51 7.91 -16.03
C GLY A 29 -1.04 9.37 -16.09
N ARG A 30 -0.85 10.01 -14.93
CA ARG A 30 -0.31 11.38 -14.82
C ARG A 30 1.14 11.44 -15.32
N ILE A 31 2.02 10.59 -14.80
CA ILE A 31 3.42 10.52 -15.22
C ILE A 31 3.52 10.24 -16.73
N ARG A 32 2.73 9.31 -17.24
CA ARG A 32 2.67 8.99 -18.68
C ARG A 32 2.33 10.23 -19.51
N ARG A 33 1.37 11.05 -19.08
CA ARG A 33 0.93 12.26 -19.78
C ARG A 33 2.02 13.34 -19.72
N ILE A 34 2.60 13.60 -18.55
CA ILE A 34 3.62 14.64 -18.36
C ILE A 34 4.87 14.34 -19.21
N LEU A 35 5.31 13.08 -19.23
CA LEU A 35 6.54 12.68 -19.93
C LEU A 35 6.33 12.32 -21.39
N GLY A 36 5.09 12.13 -21.87
CA GLY A 36 4.80 11.67 -23.21
C GLY A 36 5.19 10.22 -23.52
N ILE A 37 5.52 9.41 -22.49
CA ILE A 37 6.04 8.04 -22.65
C ILE A 37 4.92 7.03 -22.45
N LYS A 38 4.70 6.16 -23.47
CA LYS A 38 3.60 5.17 -23.45
C LYS A 38 3.85 4.03 -22.44
N LYS A 39 5.09 3.56 -22.29
CA LYS A 39 5.44 2.41 -21.46
C LYS A 39 5.75 2.87 -20.03
N VAL A 40 4.74 2.85 -19.17
CA VAL A 40 4.84 3.19 -17.74
C VAL A 40 4.07 2.15 -16.94
N GLY A 41 4.63 1.71 -15.82
CA GLY A 41 4.02 0.75 -14.89
C GLY A 41 4.43 1.05 -13.46
N HIS A 42 3.86 0.35 -12.48
CA HIS A 42 4.21 0.50 -11.06
C HIS A 42 4.50 -0.85 -10.41
N ALA A 43 5.26 -0.84 -9.32
CA ALA A 43 5.53 -1.99 -8.50
C ALA A 43 4.77 -1.92 -7.16
N GLY A 44 3.79 -2.82 -7.00
CA GLY A 44 2.97 -2.93 -5.79
C GLY A 44 1.87 -1.86 -5.70
N THR A 45 0.64 -2.29 -5.93
CA THR A 45 -0.56 -1.45 -5.83
C THR A 45 -0.73 -0.91 -4.41
N LEU A 46 -1.15 0.35 -4.31
CA LEU A 46 -1.75 0.95 -3.13
C LEU A 46 -3.23 1.21 -3.42
N ASP A 47 -4.07 0.92 -2.44
CA ASP A 47 -5.51 1.21 -2.51
C ASP A 47 -5.75 2.73 -2.60
N PRO A 48 -6.90 3.22 -3.09
CA PRO A 48 -7.15 4.65 -3.26
C PRO A 48 -7.02 5.45 -1.95
N PHE A 49 -7.56 4.94 -0.83
CA PHE A 49 -7.48 5.60 0.48
C PHE A 49 -6.04 5.58 1.06
N ALA A 50 -5.19 4.63 0.66
CA ALA A 50 -3.83 4.52 1.16
C ALA A 50 -2.90 5.58 0.53
N THR A 51 -1.84 5.93 1.27
CA THR A 51 -0.80 6.89 0.87
C THR A 51 0.60 6.27 0.89
N GLY A 52 1.60 7.05 0.53
CA GLY A 52 3.00 6.67 0.67
C GLY A 52 3.63 6.09 -0.59
N LEU A 53 4.74 5.42 -0.41
CA LEU A 53 5.66 5.04 -1.47
C LEU A 53 5.03 4.17 -2.55
N LEU A 54 4.97 4.70 -3.76
CA LEU A 54 4.65 3.98 -4.99
C LEU A 54 5.85 4.06 -5.95
N ILE A 55 6.43 2.93 -6.31
CA ILE A 55 7.54 2.87 -7.27
C ILE A 55 6.93 2.82 -8.68
N VAL A 56 7.27 3.82 -9.51
CA VAL A 56 6.79 3.94 -10.88
C VAL A 56 7.95 3.79 -11.87
N CYS A 57 7.84 2.84 -12.78
CA CYS A 57 8.85 2.54 -13.79
C CYS A 57 8.44 3.12 -15.15
N VAL A 58 9.32 3.87 -15.78
CA VAL A 58 9.12 4.52 -17.08
C VAL A 58 10.10 3.94 -18.12
N GLY A 59 9.59 3.61 -19.29
CA GLY A 59 10.36 2.99 -20.35
C GLY A 59 10.52 1.47 -20.19
N ARG A 60 10.85 0.79 -21.29
CA ARG A 60 10.95 -0.68 -21.32
C ARG A 60 12.05 -1.25 -20.42
N PRO A 61 13.26 -0.65 -20.34
CA PRO A 61 14.29 -1.11 -19.42
C PRO A 61 13.84 -1.12 -17.96
N ALA A 62 13.27 -0.02 -17.46
CA ALA A 62 12.80 0.08 -16.08
C ALA A 62 11.57 -0.82 -15.78
N THR A 63 10.61 -0.93 -16.73
CA THR A 63 9.42 -1.79 -16.51
C THR A 63 9.72 -3.28 -16.45
N LYS A 64 10.87 -3.74 -16.93
CA LYS A 64 11.34 -5.12 -16.75
C LYS A 64 11.76 -5.42 -15.32
N LEU A 65 12.10 -4.41 -14.53
CA LEU A 65 12.52 -4.53 -13.14
C LEU A 65 11.35 -4.59 -12.16
N ILE A 66 10.10 -4.41 -12.60
CA ILE A 66 8.91 -4.35 -11.72
C ILE A 66 8.81 -5.56 -10.80
N SER A 67 9.10 -6.76 -11.29
CA SER A 67 9.07 -7.99 -10.47
C SER A 67 10.08 -7.94 -9.31
N LEU A 68 11.26 -7.41 -9.54
CA LEU A 68 12.31 -7.28 -8.51
C LEU A 68 11.88 -6.32 -7.40
N PHE A 69 11.27 -5.18 -7.75
CA PHE A 69 10.74 -4.24 -6.75
C PHE A 69 9.59 -4.83 -5.92
N MET A 70 8.86 -5.79 -6.48
CA MET A 70 7.74 -6.42 -5.78
C MET A 70 8.21 -7.41 -4.70
N ASP A 71 9.40 -7.97 -4.81
CA ASP A 71 9.89 -9.04 -3.94
C ASP A 71 10.37 -8.58 -2.57
N GLY A 72 10.78 -7.35 -2.41
CA GLY A 72 11.25 -6.79 -1.14
C GLY A 72 10.14 -6.69 -0.08
N GLU A 73 10.55 -6.56 1.19
CA GLU A 73 9.66 -6.28 2.32
C GLU A 73 8.99 -4.93 2.17
N LYS A 74 7.85 -4.78 2.84
CA LYS A 74 7.10 -3.52 2.89
C LYS A 74 6.93 -3.09 4.34
N GLU A 75 7.07 -1.79 4.57
CA GLU A 75 6.78 -1.16 5.86
C GLU A 75 5.60 -0.23 5.71
N TYR A 76 4.69 -0.32 6.69
CA TYR A 76 3.47 0.47 6.73
C TYR A 76 3.28 1.09 8.11
N LEU A 77 2.71 2.29 8.10
CA LEU A 77 1.97 2.85 9.23
C LEU A 77 0.48 2.66 8.94
N ALA A 78 -0.23 2.06 9.87
CA ALA A 78 -1.63 1.69 9.74
C ALA A 78 -2.42 2.20 10.94
N THR A 79 -3.60 2.77 10.71
CA THR A 79 -4.56 3.10 11.76
C THR A 79 -5.80 2.25 11.53
N LEU A 80 -6.15 1.45 12.53
CA LEU A 80 -7.36 0.65 12.59
C LEU A 80 -8.41 1.40 13.39
N CYS A 81 -9.67 1.34 12.94
CA CYS A 81 -10.83 1.67 13.75
C CYS A 81 -11.39 0.36 14.30
N LEU A 82 -11.28 0.17 15.61
CA LEU A 82 -11.92 -0.91 16.34
C LEU A 82 -13.40 -0.60 16.57
N GLY A 83 -14.25 -1.64 16.66
CA GLY A 83 -15.67 -1.49 16.91
C GLY A 83 -16.53 -1.40 15.65
N VAL A 84 -15.92 -1.27 14.47
CA VAL A 84 -16.63 -1.14 13.19
C VAL A 84 -16.02 -2.06 12.14
N THR A 85 -16.85 -2.84 11.44
CA THR A 85 -16.42 -3.63 10.30
C THR A 85 -17.02 -3.11 9.00
N THR A 86 -16.32 -3.27 7.87
CA THR A 86 -16.79 -2.88 6.55
C THR A 86 -16.60 -4.00 5.53
N GLU A 87 -17.36 -3.96 4.42
CA GLU A 87 -17.27 -4.99 3.35
C GLU A 87 -15.88 -5.12 2.73
N THR A 88 -15.11 -4.02 2.66
CA THR A 88 -13.79 -3.97 2.03
C THR A 88 -12.64 -4.03 3.02
N PHE A 89 -12.96 -4.06 4.34
CA PHE A 89 -12.01 -3.93 5.45
C PHE A 89 -11.25 -2.60 5.47
N ASP A 90 -11.80 -1.58 4.81
CA ASP A 90 -11.31 -0.20 4.75
C ASP A 90 -12.47 0.80 4.68
N THR A 91 -12.17 2.08 4.53
CA THR A 91 -13.17 3.18 4.50
C THR A 91 -14.00 3.25 3.21
N GLU A 92 -13.68 2.46 2.17
CA GLU A 92 -14.40 2.51 0.88
C GLU A 92 -15.64 1.58 0.86
N GLY A 93 -15.73 0.62 1.79
CA GLY A 93 -16.85 -0.32 1.87
C GLY A 93 -17.96 0.15 2.81
N ALA A 94 -19.17 -0.36 2.56
CA ALA A 94 -20.29 -0.16 3.47
C ALA A 94 -20.00 -0.79 4.84
N VAL A 95 -20.48 -0.15 5.91
CA VAL A 95 -20.42 -0.70 7.27
C VAL A 95 -21.27 -1.95 7.35
N THR A 96 -20.71 -3.04 7.86
CA THR A 96 -21.38 -4.33 8.01
C THR A 96 -21.78 -4.64 9.44
N SER A 97 -21.04 -4.12 10.43
CA SER A 97 -21.33 -4.30 11.85
C SER A 97 -20.74 -3.16 12.67
N ARG A 98 -21.40 -2.88 13.81
CA ARG A 98 -20.89 -2.04 14.90
C ARG A 98 -21.01 -2.81 16.20
N LYS A 99 -19.93 -2.80 17.01
CA LYS A 99 -19.87 -3.48 18.29
C LYS A 99 -18.95 -2.72 19.22
N SER A 100 -19.41 -2.40 20.43
CA SER A 100 -18.58 -1.69 21.40
C SER A 100 -17.23 -2.39 21.60
N VAL A 101 -16.18 -1.59 21.69
CA VAL A 101 -14.79 -2.07 21.91
C VAL A 101 -14.63 -2.65 23.32
N GLY A 102 -15.48 -2.21 24.28
CA GLY A 102 -15.31 -2.58 25.67
C GLY A 102 -14.04 -1.93 26.26
N HIS A 103 -13.45 -2.58 27.25
CA HIS A 103 -12.16 -2.19 27.81
C HIS A 103 -11.08 -3.17 27.30
N LEU A 104 -10.10 -2.67 26.60
CA LEU A 104 -8.93 -3.41 26.12
C LEU A 104 -7.68 -2.78 26.74
N SER A 105 -7.01 -3.51 27.60
CA SER A 105 -5.73 -3.06 28.17
C SER A 105 -4.61 -3.11 27.13
N GLY A 106 -3.50 -2.42 27.40
CA GLY A 106 -2.30 -2.50 26.57
C GLY A 106 -1.81 -3.94 26.42
N ASP A 107 -1.90 -4.76 27.48
CA ASP A 107 -1.49 -6.16 27.48
C ASP A 107 -2.42 -7.04 26.62
N ASP A 108 -3.74 -6.83 26.66
CA ASP A 108 -4.69 -7.56 25.81
C ASP A 108 -4.38 -7.35 24.33
N ILE A 109 -4.08 -6.10 23.98
CA ILE A 109 -3.72 -5.74 22.61
C ILE A 109 -2.40 -6.39 22.22
N GLU A 110 -1.37 -6.34 23.07
CA GLU A 110 -0.06 -6.95 22.77
C GLU A 110 -0.17 -8.48 22.62
N ILE A 111 -0.93 -9.16 23.49
CA ILE A 111 -1.21 -10.61 23.38
C ILE A 111 -1.89 -10.93 22.04
N CYS A 112 -2.82 -10.08 21.59
CA CYS A 112 -3.45 -10.23 20.28
C CYS A 112 -2.42 -10.06 19.15
N LEU A 113 -1.62 -8.99 19.17
CA LEU A 113 -0.65 -8.69 18.12
C LEU A 113 0.44 -9.76 18.01
N GLN A 114 0.84 -10.39 19.12
CA GLN A 114 1.83 -11.47 19.12
C GLN A 114 1.40 -12.65 18.24
N GLN A 115 0.10 -12.96 18.16
CA GLN A 115 -0.43 -14.07 17.37
C GLN A 115 -0.23 -13.87 15.85
N PHE A 116 -0.05 -12.63 15.40
CA PHE A 116 0.13 -12.30 13.99
C PHE A 116 1.60 -12.17 13.57
N ARG A 117 2.55 -12.21 14.52
CA ARG A 117 3.98 -12.13 14.18
C ARG A 117 4.49 -13.46 13.63
N GLY A 118 5.41 -13.39 12.69
CA GLY A 118 6.00 -14.56 12.04
C GLY A 118 5.30 -14.97 10.75
N THR A 119 5.49 -16.23 10.38
CA THR A 119 4.95 -16.79 9.12
C THR A 119 3.57 -17.40 9.36
N GLN A 120 2.61 -17.03 8.55
CA GLN A 120 1.23 -17.47 8.67
C GLN A 120 0.53 -17.51 7.30
N LEU A 121 -0.67 -18.08 7.28
CA LEU A 121 -1.54 -18.09 6.10
C LEU A 121 -2.54 -16.93 6.18
N GLN A 122 -2.69 -16.17 5.09
CA GLN A 122 -3.67 -15.10 4.97
C GLN A 122 -4.55 -15.33 3.75
N VAL A 123 -5.86 -15.22 3.92
CA VAL A 123 -6.82 -15.24 2.81
C VAL A 123 -6.87 -13.85 2.16
N PRO A 124 -6.58 -13.74 0.87
CA PRO A 124 -6.69 -12.46 0.17
C PRO A 124 -8.12 -11.92 0.18
N PRO A 125 -8.33 -10.60 0.37
CA PRO A 125 -9.68 -10.03 0.38
C PRO A 125 -10.32 -10.10 -1.02
N SER A 126 -11.64 -10.16 -1.06
CA SER A 126 -12.42 -10.17 -2.30
C SER A 126 -12.20 -8.91 -3.15
N TYR A 127 -11.98 -7.77 -2.50
CA TYR A 127 -11.66 -6.50 -3.15
C TYR A 127 -10.15 -6.35 -3.34
N SER A 128 -9.55 -7.17 -4.22
CA SER A 128 -8.12 -7.11 -4.52
C SER A 128 -7.83 -7.14 -6.03
N ALA A 129 -6.59 -6.77 -6.40
CA ALA A 129 -6.09 -6.79 -7.77
C ALA A 129 -5.66 -8.20 -8.25
N LEU A 130 -5.78 -9.22 -7.40
CA LEU A 130 -5.49 -10.61 -7.79
C LEU A 130 -6.40 -11.04 -8.95
N LYS A 131 -5.82 -11.70 -9.93
CA LYS A 131 -6.57 -12.12 -11.12
C LYS A 131 -7.25 -13.48 -10.90
N TYR A 132 -8.49 -13.55 -11.39
CA TYR A 132 -9.23 -14.79 -11.59
C TYR A 132 -9.83 -14.77 -12.99
N LYS A 133 -9.58 -15.81 -13.80
CA LYS A 133 -10.01 -15.88 -15.22
C LYS A 133 -9.74 -14.58 -16.00
N GLY A 134 -8.53 -14.01 -15.83
CA GLY A 134 -8.06 -12.83 -16.54
C GLY A 134 -8.53 -11.47 -15.99
N LYS A 135 -9.51 -11.43 -15.06
CA LYS A 135 -10.03 -10.20 -14.44
C LYS A 135 -9.63 -10.11 -12.96
N PRO A 136 -9.45 -8.91 -12.39
CA PRO A 136 -9.14 -8.75 -10.97
C PRO A 136 -10.33 -9.15 -10.09
N LEU A 137 -10.09 -9.60 -8.84
CA LEU A 137 -11.14 -10.04 -7.93
C LEU A 137 -12.18 -8.94 -7.64
N TYR A 138 -11.75 -7.68 -7.50
CA TYR A 138 -12.67 -6.56 -7.27
C TYR A 138 -13.70 -6.41 -8.40
N TYR A 139 -13.39 -6.86 -9.63
CA TYR A 139 -14.35 -6.85 -10.74
C TYR A 139 -15.54 -7.78 -10.47
N TYR A 140 -15.29 -8.93 -9.84
CA TYR A 140 -16.32 -9.89 -9.46
C TYR A 140 -17.04 -9.43 -8.20
N ALA A 141 -16.31 -8.97 -7.18
CA ALA A 141 -16.87 -8.48 -5.92
C ALA A 141 -17.90 -7.36 -6.13
N ARG A 142 -17.59 -6.37 -6.99
CA ARG A 142 -18.53 -5.29 -7.36
C ARG A 142 -19.81 -5.77 -8.06
N ARG A 143 -19.86 -7.02 -8.49
CA ARG A 143 -21.05 -7.69 -9.10
C ARG A 143 -21.71 -8.65 -8.15
N GLY A 144 -21.36 -8.64 -6.88
CA GLY A 144 -21.88 -9.56 -5.87
C GLY A 144 -21.36 -11.00 -6.02
N ILE A 145 -20.39 -11.24 -6.89
CA ILE A 145 -19.82 -12.58 -7.13
C ILE A 145 -18.63 -12.79 -6.19
N LYS A 146 -18.82 -13.60 -5.17
CA LYS A 146 -17.76 -13.95 -4.21
C LYS A 146 -16.87 -15.05 -4.78
N ILE A 147 -15.60 -14.72 -5.00
CA ILE A 147 -14.54 -15.67 -5.40
C ILE A 147 -13.65 -15.90 -4.19
N ILE A 148 -13.69 -17.12 -3.66
CA ILE A 148 -12.80 -17.54 -2.57
C ILE A 148 -11.44 -17.90 -3.16
N LYS A 149 -10.37 -17.36 -2.57
CA LYS A 149 -9.00 -17.68 -2.90
C LYS A 149 -8.37 -18.51 -1.81
N GLU A 150 -7.49 -19.42 -2.23
CA GLU A 150 -6.66 -20.17 -1.30
C GLU A 150 -5.81 -19.22 -0.44
N PRO A 151 -5.66 -19.53 0.85
CA PRO A 151 -4.75 -18.82 1.72
C PRO A 151 -3.34 -18.81 1.14
N ARG A 152 -2.62 -17.72 1.39
CA ARG A 152 -1.24 -17.55 0.94
C ARG A 152 -0.33 -17.34 2.14
N GLN A 153 0.85 -17.92 2.06
CA GLN A 153 1.87 -17.70 3.07
C GLN A 153 2.36 -16.25 3.00
N ILE A 154 2.32 -15.59 4.15
CA ILE A 154 2.89 -14.28 4.40
C ILE A 154 3.78 -14.35 5.64
N THR A 155 4.63 -13.34 5.80
CA THR A 155 5.44 -13.19 7.02
C THR A 155 5.30 -11.77 7.53
N ILE A 156 4.93 -11.61 8.79
CA ILE A 156 4.91 -10.33 9.49
C ILE A 156 6.13 -10.33 10.42
N LYS A 157 7.15 -9.55 10.04
CA LYS A 157 8.43 -9.46 10.79
C LYS A 157 8.34 -8.55 12.00
N LEU A 158 7.57 -7.46 11.85
CA LEU A 158 7.32 -6.50 12.91
C LEU A 158 5.83 -6.15 12.91
N LEU A 159 5.26 -6.14 14.08
CA LEU A 159 3.91 -5.64 14.34
C LEU A 159 3.93 -5.03 15.73
N GLU A 160 3.85 -3.73 15.81
CA GLU A 160 3.95 -2.99 17.08
C GLU A 160 3.03 -1.77 17.08
N ARG A 161 2.57 -1.41 18.27
CA ARG A 161 1.82 -0.16 18.47
C ARG A 161 2.76 1.04 18.32
N THR A 162 2.24 2.11 17.72
CA THR A 162 2.95 3.39 17.59
C THR A 162 2.34 4.49 18.45
N ASP A 163 1.21 4.22 19.09
CA ASP A 163 0.63 5.06 20.14
C ASP A 163 1.30 4.78 21.49
N GLN A 164 0.97 5.58 22.52
CA GLN A 164 1.61 5.48 23.84
C GLN A 164 1.16 4.27 24.66
N GLY A 165 0.50 3.28 24.08
CA GLY A 165 0.09 2.05 24.76
C GLY A 165 -1.07 2.21 25.74
N HIS A 166 -1.86 3.27 25.62
CA HIS A 166 -3.05 3.50 26.44
C HIS A 166 -4.11 2.41 26.22
N ASP A 167 -4.88 2.14 27.25
CA ASP A 167 -6.06 1.31 27.14
C ASP A 167 -7.05 1.90 26.13
N LEU A 168 -7.74 1.03 25.41
CA LEU A 168 -8.74 1.41 24.42
C LEU A 168 -10.13 1.00 24.90
N ALA A 169 -11.12 1.88 24.74
CA ALA A 169 -12.49 1.62 25.15
C ALA A 169 -13.46 2.52 24.37
N GLY A 170 -14.76 2.22 24.45
CA GLY A 170 -15.83 3.01 23.88
C GLY A 170 -16.55 2.31 22.71
N ASP A 171 -17.29 3.06 21.92
CA ASP A 171 -18.00 2.52 20.75
C ASP A 171 -17.04 2.33 19.57
N GLU A 172 -16.05 3.22 19.43
CA GLU A 172 -14.99 3.16 18.44
C GLU A 172 -13.66 3.57 19.11
N ALA A 173 -12.56 2.94 18.73
CA ALA A 173 -11.23 3.30 19.20
C ALA A 173 -10.19 3.14 18.08
N GLU A 174 -9.19 4.02 18.06
CA GLU A 174 -8.08 3.93 17.10
C GLU A 174 -6.92 3.11 17.67
N LEU A 175 -6.46 2.13 16.87
CA LEU A 175 -5.23 1.37 17.14
C LEU A 175 -4.23 1.69 16.03
N LYS A 176 -3.10 2.30 16.41
CA LYS A 176 -2.05 2.68 15.46
C LYS A 176 -0.91 1.69 15.50
N LEU A 177 -0.55 1.18 14.33
CA LEU A 177 0.42 0.10 14.17
C LEU A 177 1.51 0.46 13.15
N LYS A 178 2.73 0.00 13.45
CA LYS A 178 3.80 -0.16 12.48
C LYS A 178 3.88 -1.63 12.09
N VAL A 179 3.89 -1.89 10.78
CA VAL A 179 3.89 -3.24 10.21
C VAL A 179 5.05 -3.39 9.24
N VAL A 180 5.94 -4.36 9.45
CA VAL A 180 6.93 -4.81 8.45
C VAL A 180 6.58 -6.22 8.01
N CYS A 181 6.34 -6.40 6.72
CA CYS A 181 5.83 -7.66 6.21
C CYS A 181 6.38 -8.04 4.84
N SER A 182 6.21 -9.30 4.47
CA SER A 182 6.55 -9.84 3.15
C SER A 182 5.63 -9.29 2.05
N LYS A 183 6.03 -9.46 0.80
CA LYS A 183 5.17 -9.21 -0.37
C LYS A 183 3.85 -9.98 -0.25
N GLY A 184 2.79 -9.40 -0.80
CA GLY A 184 1.47 -10.04 -0.88
C GLY A 184 0.65 -10.01 0.40
N THR A 185 1.16 -9.42 1.47
CA THR A 185 0.40 -9.18 2.71
C THR A 185 -0.64 -8.09 2.48
N TYR A 186 -1.89 -8.37 2.88
CA TYR A 186 -3.00 -7.41 2.87
C TYR A 186 -3.20 -6.84 4.27
N ILE A 187 -2.84 -5.58 4.46
CA ILE A 187 -2.97 -4.91 5.77
C ILE A 187 -4.44 -4.74 6.15
N ARG A 188 -5.35 -4.61 5.17
CA ARG A 188 -6.80 -4.60 5.39
C ARG A 188 -7.31 -5.89 6.02
N THR A 189 -6.86 -7.03 5.52
CA THR A 189 -7.20 -8.35 6.10
C THR A 189 -6.60 -8.47 7.51
N LEU A 190 -5.33 -8.06 7.70
CA LEU A 190 -4.72 -8.06 9.03
C LEU A 190 -5.52 -7.21 10.03
N ALA A 191 -6.02 -6.04 9.61
CA ALA A 191 -6.85 -5.20 10.47
C ALA A 191 -8.17 -5.89 10.86
N ALA A 192 -8.84 -6.54 9.90
CA ALA A 192 -10.05 -7.29 10.16
C ALA A 192 -9.82 -8.47 11.11
N ASP A 193 -8.75 -9.25 10.89
CA ASP A 193 -8.37 -10.40 11.69
C ASP A 193 -8.00 -9.99 13.14
N ILE A 194 -7.28 -8.88 13.33
CA ILE A 194 -6.98 -8.30 14.65
C ILE A 194 -8.30 -7.94 15.37
N GLY A 195 -9.20 -7.24 14.70
CA GLY A 195 -10.49 -6.85 15.27
C GLY A 195 -11.37 -8.05 15.63
N GLU A 196 -11.28 -9.15 14.87
CA GLU A 196 -11.99 -10.40 15.18
C GLU A 196 -11.46 -11.04 16.46
N ILE A 197 -10.12 -11.14 16.63
CA ILE A 197 -9.50 -11.69 17.85
C ILE A 197 -9.81 -10.82 19.07
N LEU A 198 -9.77 -9.48 18.92
CA LEU A 198 -10.17 -8.56 19.99
C LEU A 198 -11.68 -8.60 20.28
N GLY A 199 -12.46 -9.25 19.45
CA GLY A 199 -13.89 -9.52 19.64
C GLY A 199 -14.82 -8.36 19.29
N CYS A 200 -14.31 -7.17 18.91
CA CYS A 200 -15.11 -6.00 18.55
C CYS A 200 -15.21 -5.76 17.04
N GLY A 201 -14.37 -6.43 16.22
CA GLY A 201 -14.22 -6.14 14.82
C GLY A 201 -13.39 -4.90 14.57
N ALA A 202 -12.83 -4.77 13.37
CA ALA A 202 -12.08 -3.59 12.94
C ALA A 202 -12.08 -3.42 11.42
N HIS A 203 -11.76 -2.23 10.98
CA HIS A 203 -11.37 -1.92 9.60
C HIS A 203 -10.23 -0.92 9.56
N LEU A 204 -9.55 -0.83 8.43
CA LEU A 204 -8.42 0.05 8.24
C LEU A 204 -8.90 1.45 7.83
N VAL A 205 -8.56 2.49 8.60
CA VAL A 205 -8.96 3.88 8.31
C VAL A 205 -7.84 4.70 7.69
N GLN A 206 -6.58 4.38 8.01
CA GLN A 206 -5.41 4.98 7.37
C GLN A 206 -4.35 3.93 7.08
N LEU A 207 -3.72 4.07 5.93
CA LEU A 207 -2.59 3.24 5.53
C LEU A 207 -1.56 4.08 4.79
N ARG A 208 -0.31 4.06 5.28
CA ARG A 208 0.80 4.72 4.62
C ARG A 208 1.94 3.74 4.43
N ARG A 209 2.34 3.47 3.20
CA ARG A 209 3.54 2.69 2.92
C ARG A 209 4.76 3.59 3.00
N THR A 210 5.61 3.38 4.00
CA THR A 210 6.84 4.15 4.23
C THR A 210 8.04 3.58 3.49
N ARG A 211 8.07 2.23 3.28
CA ARG A 211 9.19 1.55 2.63
C ARG A 211 8.74 0.38 1.75
N SER A 212 9.50 0.13 0.69
CA SER A 212 9.37 -1.04 -0.18
C SER A 212 10.76 -1.51 -0.64
N GLY A 213 11.22 -2.64 -0.14
CA GLY A 213 12.60 -3.10 -0.29
C GLY A 213 13.58 -2.08 0.30
N CYS A 214 14.56 -1.66 -0.48
CA CYS A 214 15.55 -0.64 -0.10
C CYS A 214 15.06 0.81 -0.28
N PHE A 215 13.86 1.03 -0.84
CA PHE A 215 13.34 2.37 -1.13
C PHE A 215 12.46 2.88 0.01
N SER A 216 12.70 4.15 0.41
CA SER A 216 11.90 4.90 1.38
C SER A 216 11.02 5.94 0.68
N VAL A 217 9.94 6.35 1.33
CA VAL A 217 9.08 7.45 0.88
C VAL A 217 9.76 8.82 1.00
N GLU A 218 10.80 8.91 1.79
CA GLU A 218 11.62 10.12 1.90
C GLU A 218 12.20 10.51 0.53
N ASN A 219 12.22 11.78 0.21
CA ASN A 219 12.68 12.31 -1.08
C ASN A 219 11.83 11.87 -2.31
N SER A 220 10.63 11.30 -2.10
CA SER A 220 9.72 10.97 -3.19
C SER A 220 9.12 12.22 -3.83
N LEU A 221 8.63 12.08 -5.06
CA LEU A 221 7.73 13.03 -5.70
C LEU A 221 6.42 13.11 -4.92
N THR A 222 5.93 14.31 -4.69
CA THR A 222 4.65 14.57 -4.00
C THR A 222 3.52 14.86 -4.99
N GLY A 223 2.30 15.00 -4.50
CA GLY A 223 1.15 15.39 -5.32
C GLY A 223 1.38 16.73 -6.05
N ASP A 224 2.06 17.67 -5.41
CA ASP A 224 2.34 19.00 -5.94
C ASP A 224 3.32 18.97 -7.13
N ASP A 225 4.26 18.03 -7.15
CA ASP A 225 5.19 17.86 -8.26
C ASP A 225 4.49 17.47 -9.58
N PHE A 226 3.22 17.02 -9.53
CA PHE A 226 2.46 16.63 -10.72
C PHE A 226 1.51 17.70 -11.25
N ILE A 227 1.30 18.77 -10.51
CA ILE A 227 0.36 19.85 -10.87
C ILE A 227 1.06 21.19 -11.14
N ALA A 228 2.35 21.29 -10.81
CA ALA A 228 3.16 22.46 -11.06
C ALA A 228 3.35 22.69 -12.57
N ASP A 229 3.51 23.93 -12.98
CA ASP A 229 3.78 24.29 -14.39
C ASP A 229 5.09 23.68 -14.91
N ASP A 230 6.06 23.48 -14.00
CA ASP A 230 7.36 22.85 -14.23
C ASP A 230 7.38 21.35 -13.86
N ALA A 231 6.21 20.68 -13.88
CA ALA A 231 6.09 19.27 -13.45
C ALA A 231 7.04 18.33 -14.19
N LYS A 232 7.30 18.55 -15.48
CA LYS A 232 8.21 17.71 -16.25
C LYS A 232 9.65 17.82 -15.73
N GLU A 233 10.13 19.04 -15.49
CA GLU A 233 11.45 19.33 -14.95
C GLU A 233 11.62 18.73 -13.55
N ARG A 234 10.63 18.88 -12.68
CA ARG A 234 10.63 18.28 -11.32
C ARG A 234 10.71 16.76 -11.37
N LEU A 235 9.92 16.14 -12.24
CA LEU A 235 9.98 14.70 -12.44
C LEU A 235 11.39 14.29 -12.89
N LEU A 236 11.94 14.95 -13.90
CA LEU A 236 13.25 14.62 -14.44
C LEU A 236 14.37 14.76 -13.41
N ALA A 237 14.31 15.79 -12.56
CA ALA A 237 15.28 16.04 -11.50
C ALA A 237 15.31 14.95 -10.41
N LYS A 238 14.19 14.28 -10.16
CA LYS A 238 14.06 13.20 -9.17
C LYS A 238 14.05 11.78 -9.77
N MET A 239 14.32 11.66 -11.06
CA MET A 239 14.32 10.36 -11.73
C MET A 239 15.61 9.60 -11.41
N LEU A 240 15.45 8.36 -10.93
CA LEU A 240 16.55 7.41 -10.80
C LEU A 240 16.78 6.72 -12.15
N SER A 241 18.02 6.64 -12.58
CA SER A 241 18.40 5.85 -13.75
C SER A 241 18.25 4.35 -13.46
N VAL A 242 18.15 3.56 -14.51
CA VAL A 242 18.10 2.08 -14.38
C VAL A 242 19.37 1.55 -13.72
N ASP A 243 20.54 2.12 -14.03
CA ASP A 243 21.81 1.68 -13.48
C ASP A 243 21.95 1.98 -11.99
N GLU A 244 21.51 3.18 -11.54
CA GLU A 244 21.45 3.50 -10.11
C GLU A 244 20.55 2.53 -9.35
N VAL A 245 19.38 2.25 -9.89
CA VAL A 245 18.43 1.31 -9.28
C VAL A 245 18.99 -0.11 -9.23
N CYS A 246 19.65 -0.58 -10.30
CA CYS A 246 20.28 -1.90 -10.31
C CYS A 246 21.37 -2.04 -9.24
N LYS A 247 22.13 -0.98 -8.96
CA LYS A 247 23.12 -0.95 -7.86
C LYS A 247 22.46 -1.01 -6.48
N LEU A 248 21.30 -0.38 -6.29
CA LEU A 248 20.56 -0.42 -5.02
C LEU A 248 19.89 -1.77 -4.74
N LEU A 249 19.69 -2.59 -5.76
CA LEU A 249 19.03 -3.89 -5.66
C LEU A 249 20.03 -5.07 -5.50
N GLN A 250 21.33 -4.81 -5.57
CA GLN A 250 22.41 -5.77 -5.28
C GLN A 250 22.69 -5.90 -3.78
#